data_25de8bf03267741f386947cdc593d50d
#
_entry.id   25de8bf03267741f386947cdc593d50d
#
_cell.length_a   1.000
_cell.length_b   1.000
_cell.length_c   1.000
_cell.angle_alpha   90.00
_cell.angle_beta   90.00
_cell.angle_gamma   90.00
#
_symmetry.space_group_name_H-M   'P 1'
#
loop_
_entity.id
_entity.type
_entity.pdbx_description
1 polymer ?
#
loop_
_entity_poly.entity_id
_entity_poly.type
_entity_poly.pdbx_seq_one_letter_code
_entity_poly.pdbx_strand_id
1 'polypeptide(L)'
;EGVRVANMVWKPEQSRYEFTPAPGVDGPKITWTPANPEGSEPISQTETPVAPIDQPTILVHPIPDGTEETTTPPFPMPDEQDFNDWILVFPADSGIKPIYVYLKSTARDEPGIVTGQGEVLTGEGKWLEAASSELGAPIPAQVADKLRGREFKTFNAFREAFWFAVANVPELFIQFKRGNLGNIKSGKAPSPKEVEQVGGRIKYELHHVKLISEEGEVYNIDNIRVVTPKRHIEIHRGK
;
A
#
# COMPACT_ATOMS: atom_id res chain seq x y z
N GLU A 1 23.16 4.67 -9.36
CA GLU A 1 22.70 4.52 -7.98
C GLU A 1 22.83 3.05 -7.60
N GLY A 2 23.36 2.75 -6.41
CA GLY A 2 23.68 1.37 -6.00
C GLY A 2 22.55 0.75 -5.20
N VAL A 3 22.44 -0.57 -5.27
CA VAL A 3 21.53 -1.35 -4.44
C VAL A 3 21.92 -1.20 -2.96
N ARG A 4 20.96 -1.09 -2.07
CA ARG A 4 21.18 -0.93 -0.63
C ARG A 4 21.68 -2.24 -0.01
N VAL A 5 22.52 -2.13 1.03
CA VAL A 5 23.04 -3.30 1.75
C VAL A 5 22.45 -3.33 3.16
N ALA A 6 21.87 -4.47 3.54
CA ALA A 6 21.38 -4.76 4.87
C ALA A 6 22.32 -5.76 5.56
N ASN A 7 23.10 -5.29 6.52
CA ASN A 7 23.93 -6.17 7.35
C ASN A 7 23.06 -6.84 8.40
N MET A 8 22.81 -8.13 8.25
CA MET A 8 21.91 -8.91 9.07
C MET A 8 22.58 -9.31 10.40
N VAL A 9 21.83 -9.21 11.49
CA VAL A 9 22.29 -9.56 12.84
C VAL A 9 21.42 -10.68 13.39
N TRP A 10 22.04 -11.74 13.93
CA TRP A 10 21.31 -12.83 14.56
C TRP A 10 20.62 -12.39 15.86
N LYS A 11 19.35 -12.74 16.02
CA LYS A 11 18.51 -12.51 17.20
C LYS A 11 18.12 -13.86 17.81
N PRO A 12 18.89 -14.35 18.80
CA PRO A 12 18.67 -15.70 19.36
C PRO A 12 17.27 -15.90 19.93
N GLU A 13 16.75 -14.89 20.63
CA GLU A 13 15.42 -14.92 21.25
C GLU A 13 14.27 -15.01 20.24
N GLN A 14 14.53 -14.70 18.98
CA GLN A 14 13.54 -14.73 17.90
C GLN A 14 13.91 -15.76 16.82
N SER A 15 15.03 -16.44 16.99
CA SER A 15 15.55 -17.45 16.05
C SER A 15 15.60 -16.99 14.60
N ARG A 16 16.00 -15.72 14.37
CA ARG A 16 16.08 -15.12 13.04
C ARG A 16 17.19 -14.09 12.92
N TYR A 17 17.56 -13.76 11.70
CA TYR A 17 18.38 -12.60 11.40
C TYR A 17 17.52 -11.35 11.20
N GLU A 18 18.04 -10.21 11.60
CA GLU A 18 17.35 -8.94 11.52
C GLU A 18 18.26 -7.81 11.09
N PHE A 19 17.78 -6.96 10.20
CA PHE A 19 18.32 -5.65 9.90
C PHE A 19 17.36 -4.58 10.39
N THR A 20 17.87 -3.59 11.11
CA THR A 20 17.13 -2.40 11.52
C THR A 20 17.93 -1.18 11.10
N PRO A 21 17.34 -0.22 10.37
CA PRO A 21 18.03 1.02 10.04
C PRO A 21 18.52 1.75 11.29
N ALA A 22 19.60 2.49 11.14
CA ALA A 22 20.10 3.35 12.22
C ALA A 22 19.06 4.42 12.58
N PRO A 23 19.02 4.89 13.84
CA PRO A 23 18.12 5.97 14.25
C PRO A 23 18.27 7.19 13.33
N GLY A 24 17.15 7.69 12.80
CA GLY A 24 17.12 8.83 11.88
C GLY A 24 17.44 8.50 10.42
N VAL A 25 17.65 7.25 10.08
CA VAL A 25 17.79 6.77 8.69
C VAL A 25 16.50 6.12 8.26
N ASP A 26 15.89 6.64 7.19
CA ASP A 26 14.70 6.05 6.60
C ASP A 26 15.04 4.72 5.92
N GLY A 27 14.21 3.72 6.17
CA GLY A 27 14.36 2.41 5.56
C GLY A 27 13.55 1.34 6.30
N PRO A 28 13.28 0.21 5.65
CA PRO A 28 12.54 -0.87 6.26
C PRO A 28 13.39 -1.66 7.24
N LYS A 29 12.72 -2.25 8.22
CA LYS A 29 13.25 -3.38 8.99
C LYS A 29 13.09 -4.64 8.14
N ILE A 30 14.15 -5.43 8.02
CA ILE A 30 14.15 -6.67 7.24
C ILE A 30 14.47 -7.83 8.17
N THR A 31 13.69 -8.91 8.08
CA THR A 31 13.92 -10.14 8.83
C THR A 31 14.09 -11.32 7.88
N TRP A 32 14.99 -12.22 8.22
CA TRP A 32 15.16 -13.50 7.56
C TRP A 32 15.07 -14.62 8.60
N THR A 33 14.06 -15.47 8.45
CA THR A 33 13.81 -16.62 9.35
C THR A 33 14.23 -17.90 8.62
N PRO A 34 15.11 -18.74 9.23
CA PRO A 34 15.50 -20.02 8.65
C PRO A 34 14.30 -20.94 8.43
N ALA A 35 14.40 -21.81 7.45
CA ALA A 35 13.45 -22.92 7.30
C ALA A 35 13.44 -23.76 8.56
N ASN A 36 12.25 -24.25 8.94
CA ASN A 36 12.05 -25.20 10.01
C ASN A 36 11.61 -26.53 9.40
N PRO A 37 12.54 -27.47 9.14
CA PRO A 37 12.22 -28.75 8.52
C PRO A 37 11.19 -29.53 9.32
N GLU A 38 10.37 -30.33 8.65
CA GLU A 38 9.39 -31.18 9.27
C GLU A 38 10.06 -32.12 10.32
N GLY A 39 9.54 -32.13 11.55
CA GLY A 39 10.12 -32.88 12.65
C GLY A 39 11.12 -32.12 13.51
N SER A 40 11.39 -30.86 13.24
CA SER A 40 12.17 -30.01 14.14
C SER A 40 11.32 -29.54 15.33
N GLU A 41 11.95 -29.41 16.52
CA GLU A 41 11.27 -28.80 17.67
C GLU A 41 10.80 -27.35 17.31
N PRO A 42 9.59 -26.97 17.76
CA PRO A 42 9.07 -25.64 17.47
C PRO A 42 10.00 -24.56 18.04
N ILE A 43 10.36 -23.59 17.21
CA ILE A 43 11.22 -22.45 17.56
C ILE A 43 10.55 -21.52 18.58
N SER A 44 9.26 -21.67 18.82
CA SER A 44 8.48 -20.90 19.79
C SER A 44 7.85 -21.82 20.83
N GLN A 45 8.05 -21.49 22.12
CA GLN A 45 7.39 -22.17 23.25
C GLN A 45 5.93 -21.73 23.47
N THR A 46 5.28 -21.14 22.48
CA THR A 46 3.84 -20.90 22.53
C THR A 46 3.10 -22.15 22.12
N GLU A 47 2.06 -22.50 22.88
CA GLU A 47 1.25 -23.74 22.78
C GLU A 47 0.51 -23.93 21.42
N THR A 48 0.77 -23.13 20.42
CA THR A 48 0.18 -23.27 19.09
C THR A 48 1.18 -24.00 18.19
N PRO A 49 0.83 -25.15 17.60
CA PRO A 49 1.69 -25.83 16.63
C PRO A 49 1.98 -24.88 15.46
N VAL A 50 3.23 -24.52 15.27
CA VAL A 50 3.65 -23.76 14.09
C VAL A 50 3.75 -24.76 12.94
N ALA A 51 3.05 -24.47 11.84
CA ALA A 51 3.18 -25.30 10.63
C ALA A 51 4.65 -25.34 10.17
N PRO A 52 5.12 -26.47 9.63
CA PRO A 52 6.47 -26.56 9.08
C PRO A 52 6.70 -25.48 8.03
N ILE A 53 7.82 -24.77 8.15
CA ILE A 53 8.24 -23.77 7.14
C ILE A 53 9.29 -24.46 6.28
N ASP A 54 8.90 -24.88 5.08
CA ASP A 54 9.78 -25.62 4.17
C ASP A 54 10.88 -24.73 3.55
N GLN A 55 10.71 -23.41 3.59
CA GLN A 55 11.68 -22.45 3.03
C GLN A 55 11.90 -21.26 3.98
N PRO A 56 13.07 -20.63 3.93
CA PRO A 56 13.32 -19.39 4.67
C PRO A 56 12.31 -18.30 4.29
N THR A 57 11.86 -17.55 5.29
CA THR A 57 10.92 -16.46 5.10
C THR A 57 11.61 -15.11 5.27
N ILE A 58 11.42 -14.22 4.30
CA ILE A 58 11.89 -12.84 4.34
C ILE A 58 10.70 -11.93 4.53
N LEU A 59 10.78 -11.01 5.48
CA LEU A 59 9.79 -9.95 5.70
C LEU A 59 10.46 -8.58 5.70
N VAL A 60 9.84 -7.63 5.01
CA VAL A 60 10.26 -6.23 4.90
C VAL A 60 9.18 -5.35 5.52
N HIS A 61 9.50 -4.55 6.56
CA HIS A 61 8.56 -3.68 7.25
C HIS A 61 9.12 -2.30 7.59
N PRO A 62 8.42 -1.21 7.35
CA PRO A 62 7.22 -1.18 6.47
C PRO A 62 7.64 -1.46 5.03
N ILE A 63 6.73 -2.02 4.26
CA ILE A 63 6.91 -2.12 2.81
C ILE A 63 6.92 -0.70 2.27
N PRO A 64 7.90 -0.29 1.47
CA PRO A 64 7.93 1.03 0.86
C PRO A 64 6.64 1.29 0.06
N ASP A 65 6.12 2.52 0.17
CA ASP A 65 4.91 2.91 -0.58
C ASP A 65 5.11 2.59 -2.07
N GLY A 66 4.13 1.89 -2.62
CA GLY A 66 4.11 1.54 -4.04
C GLY A 66 4.82 0.26 -4.42
N THR A 67 5.34 -0.52 -3.48
CA THR A 67 5.93 -1.83 -3.76
C THR A 67 5.13 -2.95 -3.13
N GLU A 68 5.28 -4.16 -3.66
CA GLU A 68 4.75 -5.40 -3.07
C GLU A 68 5.90 -6.20 -2.47
N GLU A 69 5.64 -6.82 -1.32
CA GLU A 69 6.60 -7.72 -0.71
C GLU A 69 6.76 -8.96 -1.56
N THR A 70 8.00 -9.21 -2.02
CA THR A 70 8.36 -10.47 -2.64
C THR A 70 9.21 -11.26 -1.65
N THR A 71 8.68 -12.37 -1.17
CA THR A 71 9.36 -13.22 -0.17
C THR A 71 10.38 -14.17 -0.78
N THR A 72 10.42 -14.26 -2.10
CA THR A 72 11.33 -15.16 -2.82
C THR A 72 12.42 -14.35 -3.47
N PRO A 73 13.68 -14.49 -3.03
CA PRO A 73 14.78 -13.83 -3.73
C PRO A 73 14.83 -14.34 -5.17
N PRO A 74 14.91 -13.45 -6.15
CA PRO A 74 15.02 -13.85 -7.54
C PRO A 74 16.35 -14.51 -7.75
N PHE A 75 16.35 -15.63 -8.42
CA PHE A 75 17.57 -16.23 -8.91
C PHE A 75 17.32 -16.81 -10.32
N PRO A 76 17.99 -16.33 -11.34
CA PRO A 76 19.07 -15.32 -11.33
C PRO A 76 18.59 -13.92 -10.93
N MET A 77 19.54 -13.04 -10.56
CA MET A 77 19.28 -11.65 -10.23
C MET A 77 18.57 -10.96 -11.41
N PRO A 78 17.57 -10.11 -11.14
CA PRO A 78 16.88 -9.38 -12.20
C PRO A 78 17.85 -8.51 -13.00
N ASP A 79 17.60 -8.35 -14.31
CA ASP A 79 18.42 -7.53 -15.19
C ASP A 79 18.37 -6.04 -14.82
N GLU A 80 17.25 -5.58 -14.27
CA GLU A 80 17.05 -4.24 -13.76
C GLU A 80 17.11 -4.24 -12.22
N GLN A 81 17.90 -3.33 -11.67
CA GLN A 81 18.07 -3.14 -10.22
C GLN A 81 17.45 -1.81 -9.81
N ASP A 82 16.62 -1.84 -8.77
CA ASP A 82 15.98 -0.66 -8.21
C ASP A 82 16.70 -0.23 -6.92
N PHE A 83 16.65 1.08 -6.62
CA PHE A 83 17.19 1.61 -5.36
C PHE A 83 16.41 1.15 -4.12
N ASN A 84 15.20 0.63 -4.29
CA ASN A 84 14.41 0.00 -3.23
C ASN A 84 14.85 -1.45 -2.95
N ASP A 85 15.63 -2.04 -3.86
CA ASP A 85 16.16 -3.39 -3.68
C ASP A 85 17.23 -3.44 -2.60
N TRP A 86 17.42 -4.62 -2.03
CA TRP A 86 18.35 -4.85 -0.94
C TRP A 86 19.21 -6.07 -1.18
N ILE A 87 20.47 -6.00 -0.74
CA ILE A 87 21.32 -7.16 -0.58
C ILE A 87 21.45 -7.45 0.91
N LEU A 88 20.93 -8.60 1.34
CA LEU A 88 21.10 -9.08 2.71
C LEU A 88 22.48 -9.71 2.84
N VAL A 89 23.29 -9.21 3.75
CA VAL A 89 24.64 -9.73 4.05
C VAL A 89 24.62 -10.30 5.46
N PHE A 90 24.92 -11.59 5.56
CA PHE A 90 24.95 -12.31 6.83
C PHE A 90 26.37 -12.35 7.41
N PRO A 91 26.53 -12.57 8.75
CA PRO A 91 27.84 -12.79 9.35
C PRO A 91 28.60 -13.91 8.66
N ALA A 92 29.92 -13.77 8.57
CA ALA A 92 30.76 -14.71 7.83
C ALA A 92 30.70 -16.15 8.37
N ASP A 93 30.44 -16.30 9.66
CA ASP A 93 30.30 -17.59 10.37
C ASP A 93 28.91 -18.21 10.22
N SER A 94 27.95 -17.53 9.65
CA SER A 94 26.58 -18.05 9.43
C SER A 94 26.50 -19.12 8.35
N GLY A 95 27.46 -19.16 7.43
CA GLY A 95 27.42 -20.02 6.24
C GLY A 95 26.37 -19.62 5.19
N ILE A 96 25.63 -18.54 5.42
CA ILE A 96 24.57 -18.06 4.53
C ILE A 96 25.19 -17.10 3.51
N LYS A 97 24.97 -17.38 2.23
CA LYS A 97 25.39 -16.47 1.15
C LYS A 97 24.52 -15.21 1.13
N PRO A 98 25.05 -14.08 0.63
CA PRO A 98 24.26 -12.88 0.42
C PRO A 98 23.01 -13.18 -0.43
N ILE A 99 21.88 -12.59 -0.04
CA ILE A 99 20.58 -12.77 -0.72
C ILE A 99 20.14 -11.42 -1.29
N TYR A 100 19.82 -11.42 -2.58
CA TYR A 100 19.22 -10.25 -3.23
C TYR A 100 17.71 -10.28 -3.01
N VAL A 101 17.17 -9.19 -2.45
CA VAL A 101 15.73 -8.99 -2.25
C VAL A 101 15.29 -7.82 -3.10
N TYR A 102 14.39 -8.06 -4.02
CA TYR A 102 13.79 -7.00 -4.80
C TYR A 102 12.35 -6.77 -4.41
N LEU A 103 11.94 -5.51 -4.45
CA LEU A 103 10.56 -5.11 -4.23
C LEU A 103 9.96 -4.78 -5.58
N LYS A 104 9.00 -5.58 -6.01
CA LYS A 104 8.33 -5.36 -7.29
C LYS A 104 7.55 -4.06 -7.21
N SER A 105 7.83 -3.14 -8.14
CA SER A 105 7.02 -1.94 -8.33
C SER A 105 5.56 -2.32 -8.56
N THR A 106 4.64 -1.67 -7.86
CA THR A 106 3.22 -1.88 -8.11
C THR A 106 2.78 -1.05 -9.30
N ALA A 107 1.70 -1.44 -9.95
CA ALA A 107 1.12 -0.63 -11.03
C ALA A 107 0.69 0.78 -10.57
N ARG A 108 0.66 1.05 -9.25
CA ARG A 108 0.42 2.37 -8.68
C ARG A 108 1.63 3.31 -8.77
N ASP A 109 2.81 2.76 -8.97
CA ASP A 109 4.03 3.55 -9.18
C ASP A 109 4.34 3.79 -10.64
N GLU A 110 3.64 3.08 -11.52
CA GLU A 110 3.77 3.30 -12.95
C GLU A 110 3.01 4.56 -13.37
N PRO A 111 3.56 5.35 -14.29
CA PRO A 111 2.85 6.48 -14.84
C PRO A 111 1.62 6.04 -15.63
N GLY A 112 0.60 6.89 -15.64
CA GLY A 112 -0.61 6.60 -16.39
C GLY A 112 -1.45 7.82 -16.67
N ILE A 113 -2.30 7.69 -17.69
CA ILE A 113 -3.23 8.72 -18.13
C ILE A 113 -4.61 8.42 -17.57
N VAL A 114 -5.24 9.44 -16.98
CA VAL A 114 -6.58 9.31 -16.40
C VAL A 114 -7.62 9.13 -17.50
N THR A 115 -8.42 8.08 -17.35
CA THR A 115 -9.56 7.71 -18.20
C THR A 115 -10.86 7.66 -17.39
N GLY A 116 -11.98 7.35 -18.03
CA GLY A 116 -13.29 7.24 -17.41
C GLY A 116 -14.07 8.56 -17.39
N GLN A 117 -15.37 8.46 -17.12
CA GLN A 117 -16.30 9.58 -17.19
C GLN A 117 -16.72 10.11 -15.82
N GLY A 118 -16.64 9.26 -14.78
CA GLY A 118 -17.27 9.53 -13.50
C GLY A 118 -18.80 9.43 -13.58
N GLU A 119 -19.44 9.71 -12.47
CA GLU A 119 -20.92 9.61 -12.38
C GLU A 119 -21.54 10.97 -12.15
N VAL A 120 -22.67 11.23 -12.83
CA VAL A 120 -23.50 12.41 -12.55
C VAL A 120 -24.23 12.16 -11.25
N LEU A 121 -23.97 12.98 -10.24
CA LEU A 121 -24.68 12.88 -8.97
C LEU A 121 -26.10 13.40 -9.11
N THR A 122 -27.07 12.52 -9.05
CA THR A 122 -28.51 12.85 -9.26
C THR A 122 -29.30 12.98 -7.96
N GLY A 123 -28.68 12.75 -6.79
CA GLY A 123 -29.34 12.74 -5.48
C GLY A 123 -29.19 14.06 -4.71
N GLU A 124 -30.15 14.35 -3.83
CA GLU A 124 -30.09 15.48 -2.90
C GLU A 124 -29.13 15.26 -1.71
N GLY A 125 -28.57 14.05 -1.56
CA GLY A 125 -27.67 13.66 -0.48
C GLY A 125 -26.23 14.18 -0.64
N LYS A 126 -25.47 14.03 0.44
CA LYS A 126 -24.03 14.32 0.39
C LYS A 126 -23.31 13.21 -0.35
N TRP A 127 -22.45 13.59 -1.30
CA TRP A 127 -21.68 12.66 -2.11
C TRP A 127 -21.01 11.53 -1.31
N LEU A 128 -20.29 11.87 -0.23
CA LEU A 128 -19.54 10.90 0.57
C LEU A 128 -20.38 10.10 1.59
N GLU A 129 -21.72 10.25 1.60
CA GLU A 129 -22.59 9.36 2.39
C GLU A 129 -22.53 7.93 1.87
N ALA A 130 -22.39 7.74 0.56
CA ALA A 130 -22.20 6.44 -0.06
C ALA A 130 -20.85 5.78 0.24
N ALA A 131 -19.87 6.51 0.76
CA ALA A 131 -18.52 5.98 1.01
C ALA A 131 -18.47 4.90 2.10
N SER A 132 -19.50 4.78 2.94
CA SER A 132 -19.62 3.76 3.99
C SER A 132 -20.48 2.56 3.61
N SER A 133 -20.97 2.48 2.36
CA SER A 133 -21.88 1.44 1.88
C SER A 133 -21.44 0.87 0.54
N GLU A 134 -21.95 -0.31 0.20
CA GLU A 134 -21.72 -1.00 -1.08
C GLU A 134 -20.23 -0.96 -1.52
N LEU A 135 -19.96 -0.50 -2.74
CA LEU A 135 -18.62 -0.35 -3.29
C LEU A 135 -17.97 1.03 -2.98
N GLY A 136 -18.67 1.89 -2.23
CA GLY A 136 -18.22 3.24 -1.93
C GLY A 136 -18.85 4.31 -2.84
N ALA A 137 -18.50 5.56 -2.59
CA ALA A 137 -18.98 6.70 -3.35
C ALA A 137 -18.29 6.77 -4.73
N PRO A 138 -19.06 6.96 -5.82
CA PRO A 138 -18.51 7.11 -7.15
C PRO A 138 -17.74 8.43 -7.28
N ILE A 139 -16.84 8.51 -8.26
CA ILE A 139 -16.18 9.77 -8.58
C ILE A 139 -17.16 10.65 -9.36
N PRO A 140 -17.44 11.88 -8.90
CA PRO A 140 -18.33 12.79 -9.61
C PRO A 140 -17.78 13.19 -10.98
N ALA A 141 -18.66 13.29 -11.98
CA ALA A 141 -18.28 13.68 -13.34
C ALA A 141 -17.53 15.03 -13.40
N GLN A 142 -17.92 16.00 -12.56
CA GLN A 142 -17.27 17.30 -12.48
C GLN A 142 -15.81 17.21 -12.00
N VAL A 143 -15.48 16.21 -11.18
CA VAL A 143 -14.11 15.91 -10.73
C VAL A 143 -13.37 15.16 -11.84
N ALA A 144 -14.02 14.18 -12.46
CA ALA A 144 -13.48 13.42 -13.59
C ALA A 144 -13.05 14.35 -14.74
N ASP A 145 -13.87 15.34 -15.09
CA ASP A 145 -13.60 16.31 -16.16
C ASP A 145 -12.32 17.16 -15.90
N LYS A 146 -11.97 17.39 -14.64
CA LYS A 146 -10.74 18.12 -14.28
C LYS A 146 -9.47 17.26 -14.36
N LEU A 147 -9.62 15.93 -14.39
CA LEU A 147 -8.50 14.98 -14.31
C LEU A 147 -8.30 14.19 -15.60
N ARG A 148 -9.37 13.95 -16.37
CA ARG A 148 -9.34 13.15 -17.59
C ARG A 148 -8.30 13.66 -18.58
N GLY A 149 -7.53 12.73 -19.15
CA GLY A 149 -6.46 13.02 -20.10
C GLY A 149 -5.17 13.54 -19.48
N ARG A 150 -5.13 13.76 -18.16
CA ARG A 150 -3.89 14.14 -17.47
C ARG A 150 -3.05 12.90 -17.20
N GLU A 151 -1.76 13.04 -17.33
CA GLU A 151 -0.78 12.03 -16.97
C GLU A 151 -0.26 12.28 -15.55
N PHE A 152 -0.12 11.20 -14.79
CA PHE A 152 0.47 11.20 -13.45
C PHE A 152 1.60 10.18 -13.38
N LYS A 153 2.68 10.53 -12.71
CA LYS A 153 3.84 9.65 -12.54
C LYS A 153 3.55 8.48 -11.59
N THR A 154 2.66 8.69 -10.62
CA THR A 154 2.26 7.68 -9.63
C THR A 154 0.80 7.87 -9.25
N PHE A 155 0.17 6.83 -8.73
CA PHE A 155 -1.19 6.91 -8.21
C PHE A 155 -1.29 7.86 -7.00
N ASN A 156 -0.20 8.04 -6.23
CA ASN A 156 -0.19 9.01 -5.14
C ASN A 156 -0.32 10.45 -5.66
N ALA A 157 0.40 10.79 -6.73
CA ALA A 157 0.26 12.09 -7.39
C ALA A 157 -1.15 12.33 -7.96
N PHE A 158 -1.76 11.27 -8.53
CA PHE A 158 -3.17 11.29 -8.93
C PHE A 158 -4.10 11.54 -7.73
N ARG A 159 -3.91 10.84 -6.61
CA ARG A 159 -4.73 10.98 -5.40
C ARG A 159 -4.70 12.40 -4.85
N GLU A 160 -3.54 13.05 -4.83
CA GLU A 160 -3.40 14.46 -4.43
C GLU A 160 -4.15 15.40 -5.37
N ALA A 161 -3.97 15.22 -6.68
CA ALA A 161 -4.69 16.00 -7.69
C ALA A 161 -6.21 15.76 -7.62
N PHE A 162 -6.64 14.55 -7.29
CA PHE A 162 -8.05 14.21 -7.09
C PHE A 162 -8.68 15.04 -5.96
N TRP A 163 -8.08 15.06 -4.76
CA TRP A 163 -8.63 15.84 -3.65
C TRP A 163 -8.56 17.32 -3.91
N PHE A 164 -7.53 17.80 -4.60
CA PHE A 164 -7.46 19.18 -5.04
C PHE A 164 -8.56 19.50 -6.06
N ALA A 165 -8.86 18.62 -6.99
CA ALA A 165 -9.95 18.77 -7.94
C ALA A 165 -11.31 18.83 -7.23
N VAL A 166 -11.53 17.98 -6.21
CA VAL A 166 -12.73 18.03 -5.34
C VAL A 166 -12.88 19.39 -4.67
N ALA A 167 -11.78 19.98 -4.16
CA ALA A 167 -11.82 21.29 -3.54
C ALA A 167 -12.20 22.41 -4.52
N ASN A 168 -12.00 22.20 -5.83
CA ASN A 168 -12.33 23.13 -6.90
C ASN A 168 -13.69 22.86 -7.58
N VAL A 169 -14.55 22.05 -6.96
CA VAL A 169 -15.96 21.87 -7.31
C VAL A 169 -16.82 22.43 -6.17
N PRO A 170 -17.40 23.64 -6.30
CA PRO A 170 -18.07 24.34 -5.20
C PRO A 170 -19.17 23.50 -4.54
N GLU A 171 -19.96 22.76 -5.31
CA GLU A 171 -21.07 21.93 -4.84
C GLU A 171 -20.59 20.75 -3.97
N LEU A 172 -19.37 20.26 -4.17
CA LEU A 172 -18.74 19.25 -3.35
C LEU A 172 -18.04 19.88 -2.15
N PHE A 173 -17.34 21.00 -2.37
CA PHE A 173 -16.56 21.66 -1.34
C PHE A 173 -17.40 22.08 -0.14
N ILE A 174 -18.61 22.60 -0.36
CA ILE A 174 -19.53 23.03 0.72
C ILE A 174 -20.07 21.87 1.58
N GLN A 175 -19.93 20.63 1.12
CA GLN A 175 -20.37 19.46 1.86
C GLN A 175 -19.43 19.05 2.99
N PHE A 176 -18.19 19.56 2.97
CA PHE A 176 -17.17 19.20 3.94
C PHE A 176 -17.26 20.04 5.22
N LYS A 177 -17.01 19.38 6.35
CA LYS A 177 -16.84 20.07 7.64
C LYS A 177 -15.61 20.99 7.60
N ARG A 178 -15.66 22.10 8.35
CA ARG A 178 -14.59 23.12 8.43
C ARG A 178 -13.19 22.50 8.65
N GLY A 179 -13.08 21.47 9.52
CA GLY A 179 -11.80 20.80 9.81
C GLY A 179 -11.20 20.03 8.63
N ASN A 180 -11.99 19.72 7.60
CA ASN A 180 -11.52 19.02 6.39
C ASN A 180 -11.14 19.96 5.24
N LEU A 181 -11.59 21.23 5.28
CA LEU A 181 -11.40 22.15 4.15
C LEU A 181 -9.93 22.43 3.86
N GLY A 182 -9.08 22.55 4.89
CA GLY A 182 -7.64 22.71 4.72
C GLY A 182 -6.97 21.51 4.06
N ASN A 183 -7.38 20.31 4.43
CA ASN A 183 -6.85 19.07 3.86
C ASN A 183 -7.11 19.01 2.35
N ILE A 184 -8.38 19.10 1.93
CA ILE A 184 -8.73 18.97 0.52
C ILE A 184 -8.15 20.09 -0.36
N LYS A 185 -8.02 21.31 0.16
CA LYS A 185 -7.35 22.42 -0.52
C LYS A 185 -5.86 22.17 -0.76
N SER A 186 -5.24 21.34 0.05
CA SER A 186 -3.83 20.94 -0.09
C SER A 186 -3.65 19.55 -0.73
N GLY A 187 -4.69 19.00 -1.37
CA GLY A 187 -4.63 17.69 -2.03
C GLY A 187 -4.65 16.50 -1.07
N LYS A 188 -4.94 16.73 0.22
CA LYS A 188 -5.00 15.65 1.22
C LYS A 188 -6.41 15.16 1.42
N ALA A 189 -6.56 13.84 1.60
CA ALA A 189 -7.84 13.23 1.87
C ALA A 189 -8.48 13.78 3.16
N PRO A 190 -9.79 14.05 3.18
CA PRO A 190 -10.52 14.43 4.39
C PRO A 190 -10.69 13.23 5.33
N SER A 191 -11.08 13.49 6.58
CA SER A 191 -11.40 12.44 7.55
C SER A 191 -12.90 12.16 7.57
N PRO A 192 -13.32 10.88 7.54
CA PRO A 192 -14.69 10.49 7.82
C PRO A 192 -15.03 10.65 9.30
N LYS A 193 -16.28 10.30 9.69
CA LYS A 193 -16.66 10.21 11.10
C LYS A 193 -15.78 9.18 11.81
N GLU A 194 -15.53 9.36 13.13
CA GLU A 194 -14.67 8.46 13.91
C GLU A 194 -15.14 7.00 13.88
N VAL A 195 -16.44 6.76 13.87
CA VAL A 195 -17.03 5.41 13.78
C VAL A 195 -16.71 4.67 12.46
N GLU A 196 -16.25 5.40 11.45
CA GLU A 196 -15.83 4.89 10.14
C GLU A 196 -14.30 4.77 10.02
N GLN A 197 -13.56 5.13 11.08
CA GLN A 197 -12.11 5.00 11.16
C GLN A 197 -11.74 3.69 11.85
N VAL A 198 -10.67 3.05 11.43
CA VAL A 198 -10.23 1.77 11.99
C VAL A 198 -8.70 1.69 12.02
N GLY A 199 -8.14 1.28 13.17
CA GLY A 199 -6.74 0.87 13.28
C GLY A 199 -5.73 1.95 12.86
N GLY A 200 -6.00 3.23 13.19
CA GLY A 200 -5.13 4.36 12.80
C GLY A 200 -5.39 4.90 11.39
N ARG A 201 -6.18 4.23 10.60
CA ARG A 201 -6.64 4.71 9.28
C ARG A 201 -7.77 5.71 9.50
N ILE A 202 -7.47 6.99 9.32
CA ILE A 202 -8.34 8.11 9.71
C ILE A 202 -8.81 8.97 8.52
N LYS A 203 -8.48 8.57 7.30
CA LYS A 203 -8.77 9.32 6.07
C LYS A 203 -9.62 8.49 5.12
N TYR A 204 -10.43 9.17 4.29
CA TYR A 204 -11.05 8.51 3.13
C TYR A 204 -9.98 7.94 2.22
N GLU A 205 -10.29 6.82 1.59
CA GLU A 205 -9.38 6.06 0.74
C GLU A 205 -9.97 5.89 -0.66
N LEU A 206 -9.10 5.70 -1.64
CA LEU A 206 -9.50 5.35 -3.00
C LEU A 206 -9.38 3.83 -3.17
N HIS A 207 -10.49 3.20 -3.54
CA HIS A 207 -10.63 1.76 -3.74
C HIS A 207 -10.84 1.46 -5.22
N HIS A 208 -10.12 0.46 -5.76
CA HIS A 208 -10.35 -0.05 -7.11
C HIS A 208 -11.39 -1.17 -7.05
N VAL A 209 -12.51 -0.99 -7.76
CA VAL A 209 -13.63 -1.96 -7.80
C VAL A 209 -13.16 -3.28 -8.40
N LYS A 210 -12.55 -3.24 -9.59
CA LYS A 210 -11.76 -4.33 -10.12
C LYS A 210 -10.34 -4.17 -9.59
N LEU A 211 -9.86 -5.16 -8.86
CA LEU A 211 -8.56 -5.09 -8.22
C LEU A 211 -7.43 -4.96 -9.25
N ILE A 212 -6.39 -4.21 -8.92
CA ILE A 212 -5.20 -4.06 -9.77
C ILE A 212 -4.55 -5.44 -10.02
N SER A 213 -4.54 -6.32 -9.02
CA SER A 213 -4.07 -7.71 -9.16
C SER A 213 -4.91 -8.57 -10.11
N GLU A 214 -6.12 -8.13 -10.45
CA GLU A 214 -7.04 -8.75 -11.41
C GLU A 214 -7.10 -7.96 -12.72
N GLU A 215 -6.02 -7.25 -13.07
CA GLU A 215 -5.93 -6.39 -14.25
C GLU A 215 -6.92 -5.20 -14.24
N GLY A 216 -7.24 -4.70 -13.04
CA GLY A 216 -8.02 -3.46 -12.88
C GLY A 216 -7.18 -2.26 -13.28
N GLU A 217 -7.75 -1.39 -14.09
CA GLU A 217 -7.07 -0.17 -14.55
C GLU A 217 -6.86 0.82 -13.38
N VAL A 218 -5.61 1.22 -13.18
CA VAL A 218 -5.19 2.06 -12.04
C VAL A 218 -5.76 3.48 -12.11
N TYR A 219 -5.77 4.06 -13.30
CA TYR A 219 -6.14 5.46 -13.54
C TYR A 219 -7.51 5.63 -14.20
N ASN A 220 -8.30 4.56 -14.26
CA ASN A 220 -9.67 4.65 -14.76
C ASN A 220 -10.61 5.08 -13.61
N ILE A 221 -11.12 6.30 -13.71
CA ILE A 221 -12.02 6.91 -12.72
C ILE A 221 -13.25 6.04 -12.46
N ASP A 222 -13.78 5.37 -13.48
CA ASP A 222 -14.97 4.52 -13.35
C ASP A 222 -14.67 3.24 -12.55
N ASN A 223 -13.39 2.85 -12.47
CA ASN A 223 -12.91 1.76 -11.60
C ASN A 223 -12.58 2.22 -10.16
N ILE A 224 -12.70 3.50 -9.84
CA ILE A 224 -12.31 4.04 -8.55
C ILE A 224 -13.54 4.47 -7.75
N ARG A 225 -13.56 4.13 -6.45
CA ARG A 225 -14.56 4.57 -5.47
C ARG A 225 -13.88 5.22 -4.28
N VAL A 226 -14.54 6.20 -3.66
CA VAL A 226 -14.12 6.72 -2.37
C VAL A 226 -14.78 5.91 -1.27
N VAL A 227 -13.98 5.37 -0.35
CA VAL A 227 -14.46 4.54 0.75
C VAL A 227 -13.99 5.06 2.10
N THR A 228 -14.73 4.74 3.16
CA THR A 228 -14.22 4.89 4.53
C THR A 228 -13.23 3.77 4.84
N PRO A 229 -12.28 3.96 5.78
CA PRO A 229 -11.36 2.90 6.19
C PRO A 229 -12.07 1.62 6.63
N LYS A 230 -13.15 1.76 7.40
CA LYS A 230 -13.97 0.62 7.86
C LYS A 230 -14.57 -0.13 6.67
N ARG A 231 -15.22 0.59 5.75
CA ARG A 231 -15.83 -0.01 4.58
C ARG A 231 -14.82 -0.67 3.67
N HIS A 232 -13.65 -0.08 3.49
CA HIS A 232 -12.56 -0.66 2.70
C HIS A 232 -12.12 -2.03 3.24
N ILE A 233 -11.99 -2.15 4.56
CA ILE A 233 -11.69 -3.44 5.20
C ILE A 233 -12.82 -4.45 4.99
N GLU A 234 -14.09 -4.03 5.13
CA GLU A 234 -15.24 -4.90 4.93
C GLU A 234 -15.32 -5.46 3.50
N ILE A 235 -15.06 -4.63 2.49
CA ILE A 235 -15.03 -5.06 1.08
C ILE A 235 -13.98 -6.16 0.87
N HIS A 236 -12.80 -6.02 1.48
CA HIS A 236 -11.73 -7.01 1.32
C HIS A 236 -11.90 -8.27 2.18
N ARG A 237 -12.66 -8.21 3.28
CA ARG A 237 -12.96 -9.39 4.13
C ARG A 237 -14.07 -10.27 3.57
N GLY A 238 -14.90 -9.75 2.71
CA GLY A 238 -16.01 -10.48 2.10
C GLY A 238 -15.66 -11.26 0.82
N LYS A 239 -14.38 -11.33 0.48
CA LYS A 239 -13.87 -12.04 -0.70
C LYS A 239 -13.16 -13.34 -0.31
#